data_f4c9476d4cae287f6aafba934ae1b8ef
#
_entry.id   f4c9476d4cae287f6aafba934ae1b8ef
#
_cell.length_a   1.000
_cell.length_b   1.000
_cell.length_c   1.000
_cell.angle_alpha   90.00
_cell.angle_beta   90.00
_cell.angle_gamma   90.00
#
_symmetry.space_group_name_H-M   'P 1'
#
loop_
_entity.id
_entity.type
_entity.pdbx_description
1 polymer ?
#
loop_
_entity_poly.entity_id
_entity_poly.type
_entity_poly.pdbx_seq_one_letter_code
_entity_poly.pdbx_strand_id
1 'polypeptide(L)'
;MTVQTQTHLHIPAHQLLDAPTLNAVRRKSNGWGLYLIAHAWGVIFGAMALFYFFPNPITFILAVALIGARQLGISILMHDAAHRALMRSPKLNDWLSDWLCAYPVFAHTGAYRRYHLAHHKRTQQADDPDLVLSTPFPITRESFRRKMIRDLSGQTGLKQRLAQFKTAVGEKEWPLSRRLSFFWFRLGHALIAQLVIFGLCTSLFHWSYYLVFWLLPFLTYHMAITRIRNIAEHAIIPDNNDPFRNARTTHANWLARIFLAPYWVNYHVEHHLMMYVPCYRLPALRRALLAAGYGDRMETAPSYTHIIRRACSRDDTPSSGSPHKGKRTSRLVGSFTDGFTTTNA
;
A
#
# COMPACT_ATOMS: atom_id res chain seq x y z
N MET A 1 14.16 -22.00 28.18
CA MET A 1 14.34 -22.00 26.73
C MET A 1 14.58 -20.54 26.32
N THR A 2 15.83 -20.20 26.08
CA THR A 2 16.24 -18.88 25.58
C THR A 2 15.75 -18.74 24.16
N VAL A 3 14.78 -17.86 23.94
CA VAL A 3 14.39 -17.42 22.59
C VAL A 3 15.61 -16.71 22.00
N GLN A 4 16.37 -17.40 21.16
CA GLN A 4 17.33 -16.76 20.29
C GLN A 4 16.54 -15.80 19.38
N THR A 5 16.60 -14.52 19.65
CA THR A 5 16.22 -13.48 18.72
C THR A 5 17.12 -13.62 17.50
N GLN A 6 16.65 -14.35 16.49
CA GLN A 6 17.32 -14.36 15.19
C GLN A 6 17.34 -12.92 14.67
N THR A 7 18.51 -12.31 14.76
CA THR A 7 18.77 -11.03 14.10
C THR A 7 18.62 -11.28 12.60
N HIS A 8 17.62 -10.67 11.97
CA HIS A 8 17.50 -10.69 10.52
C HIS A 8 18.82 -10.28 9.90
N LEU A 9 19.32 -11.10 9.00
CA LEU A 9 20.47 -10.77 8.15
C LEU A 9 20.07 -9.65 7.20
N HIS A 10 20.14 -8.40 7.68
CA HIS A 10 20.11 -7.24 6.81
C HIS A 10 21.44 -7.20 6.08
N ILE A 11 21.41 -7.40 4.77
CA ILE A 11 22.64 -7.32 3.96
C ILE A 11 22.98 -5.85 3.74
N PRO A 12 24.14 -5.37 4.22
CA PRO A 12 24.57 -4.01 3.97
C PRO A 12 24.68 -3.73 2.47
N ALA A 13 24.14 -2.62 2.00
CA ALA A 13 24.05 -2.30 0.58
C ALA A 13 25.41 -2.27 -0.14
N HIS A 14 26.50 -1.89 0.58
CA HIS A 14 27.86 -1.89 0.04
C HIS A 14 28.43 -3.29 -0.23
N GLN A 15 27.82 -4.34 0.31
CA GLN A 15 28.14 -5.73 -0.02
C GLN A 15 27.42 -6.22 -1.29
N LEU A 16 26.37 -5.51 -1.72
CA LEU A 16 25.58 -5.86 -2.89
C LEU A 16 26.04 -5.11 -4.15
N LEU A 17 26.39 -3.84 -4.01
CA LEU A 17 26.76 -2.97 -5.13
C LEU A 17 27.90 -2.03 -4.73
N ASP A 18 28.69 -1.62 -5.73
CA ASP A 18 29.75 -0.64 -5.55
C ASP A 18 29.24 0.77 -5.20
N ALA A 19 30.11 1.62 -4.65
CA ALA A 19 29.76 2.96 -4.20
C ALA A 19 29.24 3.87 -5.33
N PRO A 20 29.82 3.91 -6.55
CA PRO A 20 29.26 4.67 -7.67
C PRO A 20 27.83 4.27 -8.03
N THR A 21 27.56 2.97 -8.16
CA THR A 21 26.24 2.43 -8.47
C THR A 21 25.23 2.74 -7.36
N LEU A 22 25.62 2.56 -6.08
CA LEU A 22 24.77 2.92 -4.94
C LEU A 22 24.39 4.40 -4.94
N ASN A 23 25.35 5.28 -5.18
CA ASN A 23 25.10 6.72 -5.25
C ASN A 23 24.16 7.08 -6.41
N ALA A 24 24.30 6.42 -7.56
CA ALA A 24 23.44 6.64 -8.72
C ALA A 24 21.98 6.22 -8.44
N VAL A 25 21.75 5.02 -7.89
CA VAL A 25 20.39 4.51 -7.64
C VAL A 25 19.70 5.23 -6.48
N ARG A 26 20.44 5.72 -5.48
CA ARG A 26 19.91 6.47 -4.34
C ARG A 26 19.66 7.96 -4.60
N ARG A 27 20.04 8.47 -5.77
CA ARG A 27 19.91 9.90 -6.11
C ARG A 27 18.45 10.32 -6.17
N LYS A 28 18.01 11.14 -5.21
CA LYS A 28 16.68 11.72 -5.13
C LYS A 28 16.54 12.94 -6.03
N SER A 29 15.30 13.22 -6.48
CA SER A 29 14.97 14.39 -7.30
C SER A 29 13.66 15.00 -6.85
N ASN A 30 13.66 16.29 -6.51
CA ASN A 30 12.42 17.02 -6.23
C ASN A 30 11.53 17.10 -7.47
N GLY A 31 12.11 17.29 -8.67
CA GLY A 31 11.35 17.33 -9.92
C GLY A 31 10.62 16.02 -10.20
N TRP A 32 11.26 14.86 -10.01
CA TRP A 32 10.59 13.57 -10.15
C TRP A 32 9.47 13.36 -9.12
N GLY A 33 9.72 13.72 -7.85
CA GLY A 33 8.69 13.59 -6.83
C GLY A 33 7.46 14.47 -7.13
N LEU A 34 7.67 15.74 -7.50
CA LEU A 34 6.60 16.64 -7.92
C LEU A 34 5.86 16.13 -9.16
N TYR A 35 6.60 15.67 -10.18
CA TYR A 35 6.01 15.08 -11.38
C TYR A 35 5.10 13.89 -11.07
N LEU A 36 5.54 12.96 -10.22
CA LEU A 36 4.75 11.78 -9.88
C LEU A 36 3.47 12.13 -9.12
N ILE A 37 3.54 13.10 -8.20
CA ILE A 37 2.36 13.62 -7.50
C ILE A 37 1.42 14.31 -8.50
N ALA A 38 1.92 15.22 -9.33
CA ALA A 38 1.13 15.92 -10.34
C ALA A 38 0.51 14.95 -11.36
N HIS A 39 1.27 13.93 -11.80
CA HIS A 39 0.76 12.86 -12.65
C HIS A 39 -0.39 12.08 -11.99
N ALA A 40 -0.28 11.74 -10.70
CA ALA A 40 -1.33 11.03 -9.99
C ALA A 40 -2.64 11.82 -9.99
N TRP A 41 -2.58 13.08 -9.58
CA TRP A 41 -3.74 13.98 -9.53
C TRP A 41 -4.25 14.33 -10.93
N GLY A 42 -3.36 14.54 -11.90
CA GLY A 42 -3.72 14.78 -13.31
C GLY A 42 -4.51 13.63 -13.91
N VAL A 43 -4.13 12.37 -13.63
CA VAL A 43 -4.89 11.20 -14.07
C VAL A 43 -6.24 11.10 -13.34
N ILE A 44 -6.31 11.42 -12.03
CA ILE A 44 -7.56 11.40 -11.27
C ILE A 44 -8.56 12.41 -11.87
N PHE A 45 -8.18 13.68 -11.99
CA PHE A 45 -9.07 14.70 -12.53
C PHE A 45 -9.31 14.53 -14.04
N GLY A 46 -8.32 14.06 -14.79
CA GLY A 46 -8.46 13.70 -16.21
C GLY A 46 -9.47 12.57 -16.44
N ALA A 47 -9.50 11.57 -15.57
CA ALA A 47 -10.50 10.48 -15.62
C ALA A 47 -11.91 10.98 -15.27
N MET A 48 -12.03 11.91 -14.30
CA MET A 48 -13.30 12.60 -14.02
C MET A 48 -13.76 13.43 -15.22
N ALA A 49 -12.87 14.18 -15.85
CA ALA A 49 -13.17 14.98 -17.05
C ALA A 49 -13.56 14.10 -18.24
N LEU A 50 -12.90 12.95 -18.42
CA LEU A 50 -13.27 12.00 -19.47
C LEU A 50 -14.73 11.56 -19.34
N PHE A 51 -15.19 11.22 -18.15
CA PHE A 51 -16.59 10.88 -17.93
C PHE A 51 -17.51 12.11 -18.06
N TYR A 52 -17.07 13.28 -17.62
CA TYR A 52 -17.87 14.50 -17.71
C TYR A 52 -18.22 14.84 -19.16
N PHE A 53 -17.23 14.76 -20.07
CA PHE A 53 -17.44 15.09 -21.49
C PHE A 53 -18.03 13.92 -22.30
N PHE A 54 -17.82 12.68 -21.87
CA PHE A 54 -18.25 11.48 -22.58
C PHE A 54 -18.95 10.49 -21.63
N PRO A 55 -20.13 10.85 -21.07
CA PRO A 55 -20.80 10.02 -20.07
C PRO A 55 -21.40 8.75 -20.68
N ASN A 56 -20.79 7.61 -20.41
CA ASN A 56 -21.27 6.30 -20.80
C ASN A 56 -20.70 5.20 -19.88
N PRO A 57 -21.22 3.96 -19.89
CA PRO A 57 -20.76 2.89 -19.00
C PRO A 57 -19.26 2.55 -19.12
N ILE A 58 -18.67 2.67 -20.31
CA ILE A 58 -17.24 2.35 -20.54
C ILE A 58 -16.36 3.40 -19.85
N THR A 59 -16.63 4.69 -20.09
CA THR A 59 -15.89 5.78 -19.47
C THR A 59 -16.09 5.83 -17.96
N PHE A 60 -17.27 5.43 -17.45
CA PHE A 60 -17.52 5.27 -16.02
C PHE A 60 -16.63 4.20 -15.41
N ILE A 61 -16.61 2.97 -15.95
CA ILE A 61 -15.79 1.87 -15.45
C ILE A 61 -14.30 2.22 -15.55
N LEU A 62 -13.89 2.81 -16.67
CA LEU A 62 -12.49 3.25 -16.87
C LEU A 62 -12.09 4.32 -15.86
N ALA A 63 -12.95 5.31 -15.60
CA ALA A 63 -12.69 6.35 -14.60
C ALA A 63 -12.55 5.76 -13.19
N VAL A 64 -13.48 4.90 -12.77
CA VAL A 64 -13.41 4.21 -11.47
C VAL A 64 -12.11 3.40 -11.32
N ALA A 65 -11.72 2.66 -12.35
CA ALA A 65 -10.50 1.87 -12.33
C ALA A 65 -9.22 2.73 -12.29
N LEU A 66 -9.14 3.77 -13.13
CA LEU A 66 -8.01 4.70 -13.17
C LEU A 66 -7.86 5.46 -11.85
N ILE A 67 -8.96 5.99 -11.32
CA ILE A 67 -8.95 6.76 -10.06
C ILE A 67 -8.54 5.85 -8.89
N GLY A 68 -9.15 4.67 -8.74
CA GLY A 68 -8.77 3.73 -7.68
C GLY A 68 -7.31 3.28 -7.78
N ALA A 69 -6.80 3.06 -9.01
CA ALA A 69 -5.38 2.78 -9.22
C ALA A 69 -4.49 3.98 -8.85
N ARG A 70 -4.91 5.23 -9.10
CA ARG A 70 -4.14 6.41 -8.67
C ARG A 70 -4.26 6.70 -7.17
N GLN A 71 -5.37 6.34 -6.52
CA GLN A 71 -5.47 6.35 -5.06
C GLN A 71 -4.49 5.38 -4.41
N LEU A 72 -4.30 4.19 -4.98
CA LEU A 72 -3.17 3.32 -4.61
C LEU A 72 -1.84 3.99 -4.95
N GLY A 73 -1.76 4.66 -6.10
CA GLY A 73 -0.56 5.38 -6.52
C GLY A 73 -0.11 6.44 -5.53
N ILE A 74 -0.99 7.32 -5.06
CA ILE A 74 -0.63 8.30 -4.02
C ILE A 74 -0.26 7.63 -2.69
N SER A 75 -0.86 6.48 -2.35
CA SER A 75 -0.45 5.67 -1.20
C SER A 75 0.98 5.12 -1.37
N ILE A 76 1.39 4.76 -2.58
CA ILE A 76 2.76 4.33 -2.89
C ILE A 76 3.73 5.51 -2.84
N LEU A 77 3.34 6.70 -3.29
CA LEU A 77 4.16 7.91 -3.13
C LEU A 77 4.33 8.30 -1.66
N MET A 78 3.28 8.15 -0.84
CA MET A 78 3.39 8.27 0.62
C MET A 78 4.35 7.21 1.22
N HIS A 79 4.29 5.97 0.74
CA HIS A 79 5.21 4.90 1.13
C HIS A 79 6.68 5.28 0.80
N ASP A 80 6.96 5.80 -0.40
CA ASP A 80 8.28 6.33 -0.76
C ASP A 80 8.71 7.47 0.17
N ALA A 81 7.77 8.37 0.50
CA ALA A 81 8.03 9.45 1.44
C ALA A 81 8.26 8.93 2.87
N ALA A 82 7.66 7.82 3.27
CA ALA A 82 7.94 7.17 4.54
C ALA A 82 9.41 6.74 4.66
N HIS A 83 10.02 6.32 3.55
CA HIS A 83 11.46 6.07 3.44
C HIS A 83 12.29 7.32 3.16
N ARG A 84 11.67 8.51 3.15
CA ARG A 84 12.31 9.79 2.76
C ARG A 84 12.95 9.72 1.37
N ALA A 85 12.36 8.93 0.48
CA ALA A 85 12.86 8.70 -0.87
C ALA A 85 12.18 9.58 -1.94
N LEU A 86 11.00 10.15 -1.65
CA LEU A 86 10.20 10.92 -2.62
C LEU A 86 10.86 12.26 -2.99
N MET A 87 11.41 13.00 -2.01
CA MET A 87 12.04 14.31 -2.18
C MET A 87 13.45 14.36 -1.57
N ARG A 88 14.27 15.33 -2.00
CA ARG A 88 15.60 15.58 -1.41
C ARG A 88 15.50 16.16 0.00
N SER A 89 14.68 17.22 0.17
CA SER A 89 14.45 17.85 1.45
C SER A 89 13.54 17.01 2.33
N PRO A 90 13.93 16.59 3.54
CA PRO A 90 13.06 15.83 4.43
C PRO A 90 11.78 16.58 4.84
N LYS A 91 11.85 17.89 5.02
CA LYS A 91 10.68 18.73 5.36
C LYS A 91 9.69 18.77 4.21
N LEU A 92 10.18 19.04 2.97
CA LEU A 92 9.35 19.07 1.78
C LEU A 92 8.76 17.67 1.47
N ASN A 93 9.55 16.60 1.68
CA ASN A 93 9.12 15.22 1.55
C ASN A 93 7.91 14.91 2.44
N ASP A 94 7.99 15.25 3.72
CA ASP A 94 6.93 14.94 4.67
C ASP A 94 5.70 15.83 4.42
N TRP A 95 5.89 17.14 4.18
CA TRP A 95 4.78 18.08 3.94
C TRP A 95 3.98 17.76 2.67
N LEU A 96 4.66 17.58 1.52
CA LEU A 96 3.99 17.24 0.25
C LEU A 96 3.33 15.87 0.33
N SER A 97 4.00 14.90 0.95
CA SER A 97 3.43 13.57 1.15
C SER A 97 2.17 13.62 2.01
N ASP A 98 2.19 14.34 3.13
CA ASP A 98 1.03 14.43 4.00
C ASP A 98 -0.16 15.04 3.28
N TRP A 99 -0.01 16.21 2.65
CA TRP A 99 -1.12 16.93 2.06
C TRP A 99 -1.61 16.35 0.73
N LEU A 100 -0.70 15.84 -0.10
CA LEU A 100 -1.04 15.42 -1.46
C LEU A 100 -1.10 13.89 -1.64
N CYS A 101 -0.64 13.11 -0.65
CA CYS A 101 -0.62 11.67 -0.77
C CYS A 101 -1.30 10.95 0.41
N ALA A 102 -1.04 11.36 1.65
CA ALA A 102 -1.50 10.64 2.84
C ALA A 102 -2.90 11.08 3.30
N TYR A 103 -3.12 12.36 3.59
CA TYR A 103 -4.41 12.87 4.06
C TYR A 103 -5.57 12.59 3.09
N PRO A 104 -5.39 12.68 1.76
CA PRO A 104 -6.43 12.29 0.81
C PRO A 104 -6.94 10.86 0.97
N VAL A 105 -6.11 9.94 1.44
CA VAL A 105 -6.48 8.53 1.67
C VAL A 105 -6.60 8.18 3.15
N PHE A 106 -6.84 9.18 4.01
CA PHE A 106 -6.99 9.02 5.46
C PHE A 106 -5.76 8.40 6.14
N ALA A 107 -4.57 8.69 5.66
CA ALA A 107 -3.30 8.26 6.24
C ALA A 107 -2.48 9.45 6.76
N HIS A 108 -1.32 9.19 7.36
CA HIS A 108 -0.33 10.18 7.79
C HIS A 108 1.06 9.59 7.59
N THR A 109 1.93 10.28 6.85
CA THR A 109 3.26 9.79 6.47
C THR A 109 4.12 9.38 7.67
N GLY A 110 4.15 10.19 8.72
CA GLY A 110 4.93 9.91 9.91
C GLY A 110 4.44 8.69 10.70
N ALA A 111 3.12 8.49 10.80
CA ALA A 111 2.54 7.32 11.45
C ALA A 111 2.78 6.06 10.63
N TYR A 112 2.56 6.12 9.33
CA TYR A 112 2.84 5.04 8.41
C TYR A 112 4.33 4.66 8.41
N ARG A 113 5.25 5.65 8.44
CA ARG A 113 6.70 5.41 8.54
C ARG A 113 7.06 4.52 9.71
N ARG A 114 6.56 4.80 10.93
CA ARG A 114 6.86 3.98 12.11
C ARG A 114 6.41 2.53 11.94
N TYR A 115 5.19 2.36 11.47
CA TYR A 115 4.61 1.05 11.20
C TYR A 115 5.40 0.30 10.11
N HIS A 116 5.68 0.95 8.99
CA HIS A 116 6.30 0.33 7.83
C HIS A 116 7.79 0.02 8.03
N LEU A 117 8.52 0.84 8.77
CA LEU A 117 9.90 0.53 9.15
C LEU A 117 9.97 -0.65 10.13
N ALA A 118 8.95 -0.86 10.97
CA ALA A 118 8.85 -2.06 11.80
C ALA A 118 8.64 -3.30 10.93
N HIS A 119 7.79 -3.21 9.87
CA HIS A 119 7.65 -4.27 8.88
C HIS A 119 8.98 -4.61 8.18
N HIS A 120 9.71 -3.61 7.66
CA HIS A 120 11.03 -3.84 7.03
C HIS A 120 12.04 -4.50 7.96
N LYS A 121 12.03 -4.10 9.25
CA LYS A 121 12.92 -4.69 10.25
C LYS A 121 12.57 -6.14 10.57
N ARG A 122 11.31 -6.54 10.41
CA ARG A 122 10.74 -7.81 10.85
C ARG A 122 10.01 -8.58 9.75
N THR A 123 10.29 -8.28 8.50
CA THR A 123 9.61 -8.86 7.32
C THR A 123 9.43 -10.36 7.48
N GLN A 124 8.16 -10.81 7.45
CA GLN A 124 7.74 -12.21 7.58
C GLN A 124 8.09 -12.89 8.92
N GLN A 125 8.51 -12.16 9.95
CA GLN A 125 8.72 -12.72 11.28
C GLN A 125 7.44 -12.67 12.12
N ALA A 126 7.42 -13.37 13.25
CA ALA A 126 6.24 -13.50 14.11
C ALA A 126 5.73 -12.14 14.64
N ASP A 127 6.60 -11.14 14.75
CA ASP A 127 6.31 -9.77 15.19
C ASP A 127 6.24 -8.76 14.04
N ASP A 128 6.20 -9.22 12.78
CA ASP A 128 5.92 -8.37 11.62
C ASP A 128 4.48 -7.86 11.67
N PRO A 129 4.24 -6.53 11.70
CA PRO A 129 2.89 -5.99 11.73
C PRO A 129 2.06 -6.35 10.48
N ASP A 130 2.70 -6.64 9.33
CA ASP A 130 2.03 -7.05 8.08
C ASP A 130 1.84 -8.56 7.92
N LEU A 131 2.37 -9.38 8.83
CA LEU A 131 2.32 -10.85 8.73
C LEU A 131 0.90 -11.39 8.54
N VAL A 132 -0.08 -10.78 9.17
CA VAL A 132 -1.50 -11.16 9.09
C VAL A 132 -2.07 -11.00 7.67
N LEU A 133 -1.45 -10.20 6.80
CA LEU A 133 -1.87 -10.02 5.41
C LEU A 133 -1.41 -11.19 4.52
N SER A 134 -0.31 -11.85 4.85
CA SER A 134 0.33 -12.93 4.08
C SER A 134 0.08 -14.33 4.65
N THR A 135 0.06 -14.50 5.98
CA THR A 135 -0.08 -15.78 6.68
C THR A 135 -1.29 -16.63 6.26
N PRO A 136 -2.48 -16.07 5.91
CA PRO A 136 -3.61 -16.91 5.53
C PRO A 136 -3.42 -17.71 4.23
N PHE A 137 -2.47 -17.32 3.40
CA PHE A 137 -2.27 -17.92 2.08
C PHE A 137 -1.36 -19.17 2.13
N PRO A 138 -1.64 -20.20 1.28
CA PRO A 138 -2.69 -20.27 0.25
C PRO A 138 -4.09 -20.46 0.85
N ILE A 139 -5.11 -19.96 0.13
CA ILE A 139 -6.54 -20.08 0.46
C ILE A 139 -7.27 -20.79 -0.67
N THR A 140 -8.55 -21.14 -0.46
CA THR A 140 -9.39 -21.69 -1.51
C THR A 140 -9.86 -20.60 -2.49
N ARG A 141 -10.21 -20.98 -3.73
CA ARG A 141 -10.77 -20.05 -4.74
C ARG A 141 -12.04 -19.39 -4.25
N GLU A 142 -12.90 -20.13 -3.56
CA GLU A 142 -14.12 -19.61 -2.97
C GLU A 142 -13.84 -18.55 -1.89
N SER A 143 -12.84 -18.78 -1.03
CA SER A 143 -12.42 -17.79 -0.04
C SER A 143 -11.87 -16.51 -0.69
N PHE A 144 -11.10 -16.64 -1.78
CA PHE A 144 -10.61 -15.50 -2.54
C PHE A 144 -11.75 -14.72 -3.19
N ARG A 145 -12.70 -15.41 -3.84
CA ARG A 145 -13.89 -14.80 -4.44
C ARG A 145 -14.68 -13.98 -3.42
N ARG A 146 -14.94 -14.54 -2.23
CA ARG A 146 -15.62 -13.81 -1.14
C ARG A 146 -14.85 -12.56 -0.69
N LYS A 147 -13.52 -12.62 -0.66
CA LYS A 147 -12.69 -11.45 -0.33
C LYS A 147 -12.82 -10.37 -1.41
N MET A 148 -12.73 -10.75 -2.69
CA MET A 148 -12.88 -9.80 -3.81
C MET A 148 -14.27 -9.17 -3.86
N ILE A 149 -15.35 -9.95 -3.63
CA ILE A 149 -16.71 -9.41 -3.55
C ILE A 149 -16.82 -8.37 -2.44
N ARG A 150 -16.30 -8.64 -1.25
CA ARG A 150 -16.33 -7.66 -0.13
C ARG A 150 -15.53 -6.40 -0.42
N ASP A 151 -14.41 -6.52 -1.12
CA ASP A 151 -13.60 -5.38 -1.50
C ASP A 151 -14.32 -4.55 -2.58
N LEU A 152 -14.77 -5.18 -3.67
CA LEU A 152 -15.41 -4.50 -4.79
C LEU A 152 -16.82 -3.96 -4.46
N SER A 153 -17.52 -4.53 -3.47
CA SER A 153 -18.79 -4.00 -2.97
C SER A 153 -18.64 -2.89 -1.91
N GLY A 154 -17.40 -2.51 -1.57
CA GLY A 154 -17.12 -1.46 -0.60
C GLY A 154 -17.20 -1.86 0.87
N GLN A 155 -17.62 -3.10 1.18
CA GLN A 155 -17.77 -3.58 2.57
C GLN A 155 -16.45 -3.49 3.35
N THR A 156 -15.32 -3.87 2.74
CA THR A 156 -14.01 -3.79 3.38
C THR A 156 -13.62 -2.33 3.62
N GLY A 157 -13.73 -1.48 2.60
CA GLY A 157 -13.37 -0.06 2.71
C GLY A 157 -14.22 0.67 3.76
N LEU A 158 -15.54 0.48 3.75
CA LEU A 158 -16.44 1.08 4.73
C LEU A 158 -16.11 0.61 6.16
N LYS A 159 -15.90 -0.71 6.34
CA LYS A 159 -15.55 -1.27 7.65
C LYS A 159 -14.26 -0.69 8.21
N GLN A 160 -13.23 -0.51 7.36
CA GLN A 160 -11.97 0.13 7.76
C GLN A 160 -12.17 1.60 8.14
N ARG A 161 -12.93 2.38 7.36
CA ARG A 161 -13.21 3.79 7.68
C ARG A 161 -13.99 3.92 8.99
N LEU A 162 -15.05 3.13 9.16
CA LEU A 162 -15.81 3.14 10.42
C LEU A 162 -14.95 2.78 11.63
N ALA A 163 -14.06 1.78 11.51
CA ALA A 163 -13.12 1.44 12.58
C ALA A 163 -12.15 2.59 12.88
N GLN A 164 -11.63 3.25 11.85
CA GLN A 164 -10.73 4.40 11.98
C GLN A 164 -11.43 5.57 12.70
N PHE A 165 -12.66 5.91 12.30
CA PHE A 165 -13.45 6.95 12.96
C PHE A 165 -13.76 6.58 14.41
N LYS A 166 -14.16 5.32 14.67
CA LYS A 166 -14.43 4.83 16.03
C LYS A 166 -13.19 4.95 16.93
N THR A 167 -12.00 4.58 16.44
CA THR A 167 -10.77 4.71 17.23
C THR A 167 -10.34 6.17 17.41
N ALA A 168 -10.65 7.04 16.46
CA ALA A 168 -10.31 8.47 16.56
C ALA A 168 -11.17 9.21 17.61
N VAL A 169 -12.34 8.70 17.99
CA VAL A 169 -13.17 9.30 19.05
C VAL A 169 -12.54 9.17 20.44
N GLY A 170 -11.56 8.27 20.62
CA GLY A 170 -10.92 8.01 21.92
C GLY A 170 -11.78 7.19 22.88
N GLU A 171 -11.33 7.08 24.12
CA GLU A 171 -12.01 6.31 25.17
C GLU A 171 -13.25 7.04 25.68
N LYS A 172 -14.30 6.28 26.05
CA LYS A 172 -15.58 6.85 26.52
C LYS A 172 -15.43 7.63 27.83
N GLU A 173 -14.48 7.21 28.65
CA GLU A 173 -14.19 7.76 29.98
C GLU A 173 -13.44 9.11 29.90
N TRP A 174 -12.91 9.47 28.74
CA TRP A 174 -12.22 10.75 28.59
C TRP A 174 -13.19 11.92 28.54
N PRO A 175 -12.83 13.07 29.11
CA PRO A 175 -13.60 14.31 28.96
C PRO A 175 -13.82 14.64 27.47
N LEU A 176 -14.95 15.27 27.17
CA LEU A 176 -15.31 15.62 25.79
C LEU A 176 -14.24 16.47 25.09
N SER A 177 -13.64 17.43 25.81
CA SER A 177 -12.56 18.28 25.30
C SER A 177 -11.36 17.45 24.83
N ARG A 178 -10.93 16.46 25.64
CA ARG A 178 -9.85 15.54 25.28
C ARG A 178 -10.21 14.68 24.06
N ARG A 179 -11.42 14.18 24.00
CA ARG A 179 -11.93 13.38 22.85
C ARG A 179 -11.96 14.19 21.57
N LEU A 180 -12.43 15.44 21.62
CA LEU A 180 -12.44 16.34 20.46
C LEU A 180 -11.02 16.69 20.00
N SER A 181 -10.11 17.01 20.92
CA SER A 181 -8.71 17.26 20.59
C SER A 181 -8.03 16.03 19.98
N PHE A 182 -8.29 14.84 20.53
CA PHE A 182 -7.76 13.59 20.00
C PHE A 182 -8.33 13.26 18.62
N PHE A 183 -9.64 13.45 18.41
CA PHE A 183 -10.29 13.28 17.10
C PHE A 183 -9.66 14.21 16.05
N TRP A 184 -9.49 15.49 16.42
CA TRP A 184 -8.88 16.48 15.53
C TRP A 184 -7.41 16.13 15.21
N PHE A 185 -6.65 15.73 16.21
CA PHE A 185 -5.28 15.25 16.01
C PHE A 185 -5.22 14.05 15.06
N ARG A 186 -6.16 13.12 15.18
CA ARG A 186 -6.18 11.88 14.39
C ARG A 186 -6.70 12.05 12.96
N LEU A 187 -7.73 12.85 12.76
CA LEU A 187 -8.47 12.94 11.49
C LEU A 187 -8.59 14.35 10.92
N GLY A 188 -8.32 15.39 11.70
CA GLY A 188 -8.58 16.78 11.28
C GLY A 188 -7.97 17.14 9.93
N HIS A 189 -6.70 16.85 9.72
CA HIS A 189 -6.04 17.12 8.44
C HIS A 189 -6.61 16.30 7.27
N ALA A 190 -6.95 15.03 7.53
CA ALA A 190 -7.60 14.20 6.52
C ALA A 190 -8.98 14.76 6.15
N LEU A 191 -9.77 15.22 7.13
CA LEU A 191 -11.08 15.86 6.89
C LEU A 191 -10.93 17.15 6.09
N ILE A 192 -9.92 17.97 6.39
CA ILE A 192 -9.60 19.17 5.57
C ILE A 192 -9.30 18.75 4.13
N ALA A 193 -8.45 17.72 3.92
CA ALA A 193 -8.15 17.23 2.58
C ALA A 193 -9.42 16.74 1.85
N GLN A 194 -10.34 16.05 2.55
CA GLN A 194 -11.62 15.65 1.95
C GLN A 194 -12.50 16.85 1.58
N LEU A 195 -12.55 17.89 2.42
CA LEU A 195 -13.28 19.11 2.11
C LEU A 195 -12.71 19.84 0.87
N VAL A 196 -11.38 19.90 0.76
CA VAL A 196 -10.72 20.46 -0.43
C VAL A 196 -11.06 19.66 -1.68
N ILE A 197 -10.98 18.33 -1.63
CA ILE A 197 -11.32 17.46 -2.78
C ILE A 197 -12.81 17.60 -3.12
N PHE A 198 -13.69 17.65 -2.14
CA PHE A 198 -15.13 17.89 -2.34
C PHE A 198 -15.36 19.24 -3.04
N GLY A 199 -14.71 20.30 -2.56
CA GLY A 199 -14.79 21.63 -3.15
C GLY A 199 -14.30 21.65 -4.61
N LEU A 200 -13.16 20.99 -4.90
CA LEU A 200 -12.63 20.87 -6.26
C LEU A 200 -13.58 20.08 -7.18
N CYS A 201 -14.13 18.95 -6.72
CA CYS A 201 -15.11 18.20 -7.50
C CYS A 201 -16.36 19.02 -7.78
N THR A 202 -16.86 19.76 -6.78
CA THR A 202 -18.05 20.60 -6.92
C THR A 202 -17.83 21.75 -7.88
N SER A 203 -16.68 22.44 -7.80
CA SER A 203 -16.37 23.60 -8.64
C SER A 203 -16.02 23.25 -10.09
N LEU A 204 -15.35 22.11 -10.31
CA LEU A 204 -14.91 21.70 -11.65
C LEU A 204 -15.98 20.88 -12.41
N PHE A 205 -16.82 20.15 -11.67
CA PHE A 205 -17.80 19.23 -12.26
C PHE A 205 -19.17 19.38 -11.58
N HIS A 206 -19.40 18.59 -10.50
CA HIS A 206 -20.61 18.55 -9.69
C HIS A 206 -20.30 17.89 -8.34
N TRP A 207 -21.03 18.23 -7.27
CA TRP A 207 -20.81 17.65 -5.94
C TRP A 207 -20.83 16.12 -5.89
N SER A 208 -21.64 15.49 -6.75
CA SER A 208 -21.74 14.02 -6.82
C SER A 208 -20.45 13.34 -7.31
N TYR A 209 -19.55 14.08 -8.01
CA TYR A 209 -18.27 13.52 -8.46
C TYR A 209 -17.37 13.13 -7.30
N TYR A 210 -17.46 13.83 -6.17
CA TYR A 210 -16.79 13.41 -4.95
C TYR A 210 -17.27 12.04 -4.48
N LEU A 211 -18.58 11.78 -4.45
CA LEU A 211 -19.13 10.50 -4.03
C LEU A 211 -18.80 9.38 -5.03
N VAL A 212 -19.02 9.66 -6.31
CA VAL A 212 -18.97 8.64 -7.38
C VAL A 212 -17.55 8.37 -7.88
N PHE A 213 -16.68 9.40 -7.95
CA PHE A 213 -15.35 9.27 -8.53
C PHE A 213 -14.21 9.45 -7.52
N TRP A 214 -14.51 9.85 -6.28
CA TRP A 214 -13.51 9.85 -5.23
C TRP A 214 -13.77 8.77 -4.18
N LEU A 215 -14.95 8.76 -3.54
CA LEU A 215 -15.25 7.80 -2.49
C LEU A 215 -15.53 6.39 -3.00
N LEU A 216 -16.31 6.22 -4.07
CA LEU A 216 -16.64 4.89 -4.60
C LEU A 216 -15.38 4.10 -4.99
N PRO A 217 -14.47 4.59 -5.87
CA PRO A 217 -13.26 3.85 -6.19
C PRO A 217 -12.36 3.62 -4.97
N PHE A 218 -12.30 4.56 -4.01
CA PHE A 218 -11.54 4.42 -2.77
C PHE A 218 -12.05 3.29 -1.87
N LEU A 219 -13.36 3.12 -1.76
CA LEU A 219 -13.97 2.09 -0.94
C LEU A 219 -14.05 0.72 -1.63
N THR A 220 -13.90 0.68 -2.95
CA THR A 220 -14.13 -0.52 -3.79
C THR A 220 -12.86 -0.97 -4.52
N TYR A 221 -12.60 -0.46 -5.71
CA TYR A 221 -11.52 -0.90 -6.59
C TYR A 221 -10.12 -0.74 -5.94
N HIS A 222 -9.87 0.38 -5.28
CA HIS A 222 -8.64 0.60 -4.51
C HIS A 222 -8.41 -0.53 -3.49
N MET A 223 -9.44 -0.96 -2.75
CA MET A 223 -9.32 -2.06 -1.77
C MET A 223 -8.98 -3.38 -2.43
N ALA A 224 -9.61 -3.68 -3.57
CA ALA A 224 -9.36 -4.91 -4.31
C ALA A 224 -7.93 -4.99 -4.84
N ILE A 225 -7.43 -3.93 -5.48
CA ILE A 225 -6.06 -3.92 -6.01
C ILE A 225 -5.00 -3.86 -4.91
N THR A 226 -5.27 -3.20 -3.79
CA THR A 226 -4.38 -3.22 -2.61
C THR A 226 -4.23 -4.65 -2.08
N ARG A 227 -5.32 -5.43 -2.00
CA ARG A 227 -5.25 -6.85 -1.62
C ARG A 227 -4.43 -7.67 -2.60
N ILE A 228 -4.67 -7.52 -3.91
CA ILE A 228 -3.92 -8.25 -4.95
C ILE A 228 -2.43 -7.94 -4.84
N ARG A 229 -2.09 -6.66 -4.66
CA ARG A 229 -0.72 -6.21 -4.45
C ARG A 229 -0.08 -6.87 -3.22
N ASN A 230 -0.73 -6.81 -2.04
CA ASN A 230 -0.20 -7.40 -0.80
C ASN A 230 0.05 -8.91 -0.95
N ILE A 231 -0.87 -9.62 -1.62
CA ILE A 231 -0.69 -11.05 -1.93
C ILE A 231 0.54 -11.25 -2.81
N ALA A 232 0.69 -10.44 -3.86
CA ALA A 232 1.79 -10.59 -4.81
C ALA A 232 3.16 -10.32 -4.17
N GLU A 233 3.22 -9.45 -3.19
CA GLU A 233 4.47 -9.02 -2.55
C GLU A 233 4.96 -9.98 -1.47
N HIS A 234 4.05 -10.51 -0.63
CA HIS A 234 4.43 -11.22 0.59
C HIS A 234 3.75 -12.57 0.82
N ALA A 235 2.72 -12.95 0.04
CA ALA A 235 2.08 -14.24 0.26
C ALA A 235 2.87 -15.39 -0.41
N ILE A 236 2.95 -16.54 0.29
CA ILE A 236 3.57 -17.76 -0.23
C ILE A 236 4.99 -17.52 -0.73
N ILE A 237 5.78 -16.82 0.04
CA ILE A 237 7.21 -16.65 -0.23
C ILE A 237 7.97 -17.91 0.19
N PRO A 238 9.11 -18.23 -0.46
CA PRO A 238 9.81 -19.49 -0.24
C PRO A 238 10.65 -19.51 1.04
N ASP A 239 11.15 -18.38 1.51
CA ASP A 239 12.00 -18.29 2.69
C ASP A 239 11.79 -16.97 3.44
N ASN A 240 11.39 -17.05 4.70
CA ASN A 240 11.13 -15.90 5.57
C ASN A 240 12.43 -15.23 6.07
N ASN A 241 13.56 -15.93 6.02
CA ASN A 241 14.82 -15.50 6.61
C ASN A 241 15.84 -14.98 5.59
N ASP A 242 15.64 -15.26 4.30
CA ASP A 242 16.50 -14.74 3.23
C ASP A 242 15.95 -13.39 2.69
N PRO A 243 16.68 -12.27 2.83
CA PRO A 243 16.25 -10.96 2.32
C PRO A 243 15.97 -10.92 0.81
N PHE A 244 16.53 -11.85 0.03
CA PHE A 244 16.22 -11.98 -1.39
C PHE A 244 14.92 -12.72 -1.67
N ARG A 245 14.35 -13.41 -0.66
CA ARG A 245 13.24 -14.36 -0.83
C ARG A 245 12.07 -14.13 0.12
N ASN A 246 12.19 -13.20 1.10
CA ASN A 246 11.14 -12.85 2.05
C ASN A 246 10.14 -11.79 1.53
N ALA A 247 10.36 -11.32 0.31
CA ALA A 247 9.47 -10.47 -0.47
C ALA A 247 9.53 -10.91 -1.93
N ARG A 248 8.61 -10.44 -2.78
CA ARG A 248 8.55 -10.86 -4.19
C ARG A 248 8.42 -9.68 -5.13
N THR A 249 9.21 -9.68 -6.21
CA THR A 249 9.01 -8.83 -7.38
C THR A 249 8.13 -9.54 -8.39
N THR A 250 7.02 -8.90 -8.78
CA THR A 250 6.10 -9.46 -9.79
C THR A 250 6.25 -8.70 -11.11
N HIS A 251 6.48 -9.42 -12.21
CA HIS A 251 6.53 -8.78 -13.52
C HIS A 251 5.18 -8.18 -13.89
N ALA A 252 5.18 -6.88 -14.21
CA ALA A 252 4.00 -6.10 -14.57
C ALA A 252 4.09 -5.64 -16.01
N ASN A 253 3.12 -6.05 -16.84
CA ASN A 253 2.91 -5.49 -18.17
C ASN A 253 2.34 -4.07 -18.06
N TRP A 254 2.16 -3.37 -19.19
CA TRP A 254 1.68 -1.99 -19.21
C TRP A 254 0.27 -1.83 -18.60
N LEU A 255 -0.64 -2.81 -18.80
CA LEU A 255 -1.97 -2.79 -18.18
C LEU A 255 -1.88 -2.93 -16.66
N ALA A 256 -1.08 -3.87 -16.17
CA ALA A 256 -0.87 -4.01 -14.73
C ALA A 256 -0.27 -2.75 -14.10
N ARG A 257 0.64 -2.05 -14.80
CA ARG A 257 1.21 -0.78 -14.32
C ARG A 257 0.19 0.36 -14.28
N ILE A 258 -0.76 0.38 -15.19
CA ILE A 258 -1.82 1.39 -15.21
C ILE A 258 -2.86 1.13 -14.12
N PHE A 259 -3.34 -0.11 -14.00
CA PHE A 259 -4.53 -0.43 -13.23
C PHE A 259 -4.26 -1.10 -11.88
N LEU A 260 -3.09 -1.72 -11.67
CA LEU A 260 -2.83 -2.57 -10.49
C LEU A 260 -1.57 -2.17 -9.71
N ALA A 261 -0.47 -1.87 -10.38
CA ALA A 261 0.84 -1.67 -9.78
C ALA A 261 1.50 -0.35 -10.25
N PRO A 262 0.90 0.82 -9.92
CA PRO A 262 1.46 2.11 -10.31
C PRO A 262 2.81 2.36 -9.63
N TYR A 263 3.59 3.27 -10.21
CA TYR A 263 4.84 3.81 -9.63
C TYR A 263 5.84 2.75 -9.20
N TRP A 264 6.04 1.72 -10.06
CA TRP A 264 7.06 0.66 -9.89
C TRP A 264 6.96 -0.14 -8.59
N VAL A 265 5.80 -0.13 -7.92
CA VAL A 265 5.59 -0.89 -6.67
C VAL A 265 5.82 -2.39 -6.84
N ASN A 266 5.76 -2.88 -8.07
CA ASN A 266 6.00 -4.27 -8.41
C ASN A 266 7.46 -4.74 -8.20
N TYR A 267 8.43 -3.82 -8.06
CA TYR A 267 9.85 -4.12 -7.75
C TYR A 267 10.06 -4.23 -6.23
N HIS A 268 9.44 -5.22 -5.60
CA HIS A 268 9.32 -5.23 -4.16
C HIS A 268 10.49 -5.89 -3.42
N VAL A 269 11.17 -6.89 -4.03
CA VAL A 269 12.44 -7.42 -3.49
C VAL A 269 13.51 -6.33 -3.49
N GLU A 270 13.63 -5.59 -4.59
CA GLU A 270 14.59 -4.50 -4.73
C GLU A 270 14.33 -3.42 -3.68
N HIS A 271 13.04 -3.13 -3.43
CA HIS A 271 12.63 -2.19 -2.40
C HIS A 271 13.01 -2.70 -0.99
N HIS A 272 12.77 -3.96 -0.66
CA HIS A 272 13.16 -4.53 0.63
C HIS A 272 14.67 -4.59 0.83
N LEU A 273 15.44 -4.90 -0.20
CA LEU A 273 16.91 -4.89 -0.15
C LEU A 273 17.48 -3.48 0.05
N MET A 274 16.85 -2.46 -0.56
CA MET A 274 17.34 -1.07 -0.53
C MET A 274 16.19 -0.06 -0.43
N MET A 275 15.51 -0.04 0.72
CA MET A 275 14.30 0.75 0.98
C MET A 275 14.43 2.28 0.79
N TYR A 276 15.67 2.81 0.74
CA TYR A 276 15.91 4.25 0.53
C TYR A 276 16.11 4.64 -0.93
N VAL A 277 15.93 3.70 -1.87
CA VAL A 277 15.98 3.96 -3.31
C VAL A 277 14.60 4.46 -3.77
N PRO A 278 14.49 5.63 -4.43
CA PRO A 278 13.21 6.14 -4.92
C PRO A 278 12.53 5.15 -5.88
N CYS A 279 11.20 5.07 -5.85
CA CYS A 279 10.43 4.12 -6.67
C CYS A 279 10.78 4.19 -8.16
N TYR A 280 10.98 5.38 -8.70
CA TYR A 280 11.37 5.59 -10.12
C TYR A 280 12.80 5.13 -10.45
N ARG A 281 13.60 4.77 -9.44
CA ARG A 281 14.95 4.21 -9.57
C ARG A 281 15.00 2.69 -9.38
N LEU A 282 13.94 2.07 -8.89
CA LEU A 282 13.89 0.61 -8.67
C LEU A 282 14.18 -0.20 -9.94
N PRO A 283 13.74 0.20 -11.16
CA PRO A 283 14.16 -0.51 -12.37
C PRO A 283 15.66 -0.44 -12.63
N ALA A 284 16.32 0.65 -12.28
CA ALA A 284 17.79 0.78 -12.39
C ALA A 284 18.49 -0.07 -11.33
N LEU A 285 17.98 -0.07 -10.10
CA LEU A 285 18.47 -0.94 -9.02
C LEU A 285 18.38 -2.41 -9.43
N ARG A 286 17.24 -2.85 -10.00
CA ARG A 286 17.10 -4.23 -10.48
C ARG A 286 18.17 -4.57 -11.52
N ARG A 287 18.39 -3.70 -12.52
CA ARG A 287 19.45 -3.96 -13.53
C ARG A 287 20.83 -4.08 -12.90
N ALA A 288 21.15 -3.24 -11.90
CA ALA A 288 22.42 -3.31 -11.19
C ALA A 288 22.56 -4.63 -10.38
N LEU A 289 21.51 -5.06 -9.68
CA LEU A 289 21.51 -6.33 -8.94
C LEU A 289 21.65 -7.54 -9.88
N LEU A 290 20.98 -7.52 -11.05
CA LEU A 290 21.13 -8.57 -12.05
C LEU A 290 22.55 -8.62 -12.62
N ALA A 291 23.14 -7.46 -12.94
CA ALA A 291 24.52 -7.36 -13.41
C ALA A 291 25.55 -7.83 -12.37
N ALA A 292 25.25 -7.66 -11.08
CA ALA A 292 26.06 -8.16 -9.97
C ALA A 292 25.84 -9.66 -9.67
N GLY A 293 25.03 -10.38 -10.46
CA GLY A 293 24.83 -11.82 -10.34
C GLY A 293 23.77 -12.26 -9.31
N TYR A 294 22.93 -11.36 -8.80
CA TYR A 294 21.90 -11.72 -7.80
C TYR A 294 20.58 -12.20 -8.41
N GLY A 295 20.47 -12.32 -9.74
CA GLY A 295 19.22 -12.65 -10.43
C GLY A 295 18.53 -13.90 -9.92
N ASP A 296 19.24 -15.01 -9.81
CA ASP A 296 18.71 -16.32 -9.41
C ASP A 296 18.36 -16.40 -7.91
N ARG A 297 18.87 -15.48 -7.12
CA ARG A 297 18.54 -15.40 -5.69
C ARG A 297 17.24 -14.66 -5.42
N MET A 298 16.86 -13.72 -6.30
CA MET A 298 15.72 -12.83 -6.08
C MET A 298 14.40 -13.55 -6.35
N GLU A 299 13.51 -13.59 -5.37
CA GLU A 299 12.16 -14.14 -5.56
C GLU A 299 11.37 -13.28 -6.56
N THR A 300 10.97 -13.91 -7.67
CA THR A 300 10.25 -13.25 -8.75
C THR A 300 9.06 -14.08 -9.22
N ALA A 301 8.04 -13.40 -9.74
CA ALA A 301 6.90 -14.04 -10.39
C ALA A 301 6.65 -13.47 -11.78
N PRO A 302 6.25 -14.30 -12.75
CA PRO A 302 6.07 -13.88 -14.14
C PRO A 302 4.84 -12.97 -14.33
N SER A 303 3.85 -12.99 -13.44
CA SER A 303 2.66 -12.14 -13.51
C SER A 303 1.84 -12.17 -12.22
N TYR A 304 0.95 -11.18 -12.05
CA TYR A 304 -0.04 -11.16 -10.95
C TYR A 304 -0.99 -12.34 -11.02
N THR A 305 -1.43 -12.73 -12.20
CA THR A 305 -2.31 -13.90 -12.39
C THR A 305 -1.65 -15.20 -11.94
N HIS A 306 -0.34 -15.35 -12.18
CA HIS A 306 0.42 -16.51 -11.71
C HIS A 306 0.38 -16.59 -10.17
N ILE A 307 0.65 -15.48 -9.48
CA ILE A 307 0.65 -15.47 -8.01
C ILE A 307 -0.75 -15.68 -7.44
N ILE A 308 -1.78 -15.06 -8.02
CA ILE A 308 -3.15 -15.28 -7.55
C ILE A 308 -3.57 -16.76 -7.70
N ARG A 309 -3.18 -17.44 -8.78
CA ARG A 309 -3.42 -18.89 -8.92
C ARG A 309 -2.73 -19.69 -7.81
N ARG A 310 -1.46 -19.40 -7.49
CA ARG A 310 -0.74 -20.02 -6.37
C ARG A 310 -1.39 -19.67 -5.02
N ALA A 311 -1.79 -18.44 -4.82
CA ALA A 311 -2.45 -17.99 -3.59
C ALA A 311 -3.83 -18.64 -3.38
N CYS A 312 -4.45 -19.16 -4.45
CA CYS A 312 -5.74 -19.83 -4.44
C CYS A 312 -5.60 -21.35 -4.67
N SER A 313 -4.48 -21.95 -4.32
CA SER A 313 -4.18 -23.37 -4.60
C SER A 313 -4.64 -24.35 -3.51
N ARG A 314 -5.21 -23.87 -2.40
CA ARG A 314 -5.78 -24.75 -1.38
C ARG A 314 -7.05 -25.40 -1.92
N ASP A 315 -7.18 -26.72 -1.74
CA ASP A 315 -8.36 -27.46 -2.13
C ASP A 315 -9.60 -26.98 -1.37
N ASP A 316 -10.74 -26.93 -2.06
CA ASP A 316 -12.03 -26.53 -1.48
C ASP A 316 -12.68 -27.67 -0.67
N THR A 317 -12.11 -28.89 -0.67
CA THR A 317 -12.59 -30.04 0.10
C THR A 317 -12.48 -29.76 1.60
N PRO A 318 -13.55 -29.91 2.39
CA PRO A 318 -13.45 -29.83 3.84
C PRO A 318 -12.53 -30.98 4.31
N SER A 319 -11.40 -30.68 4.95
CA SER A 319 -10.66 -31.68 5.68
C SER A 319 -11.59 -32.24 6.77
N SER A 320 -12.04 -33.48 6.63
CA SER A 320 -12.71 -34.22 7.67
C SER A 320 -11.72 -34.41 8.84
N GLY A 321 -11.82 -33.51 9.83
CA GLY A 321 -11.11 -33.66 11.09
C GLY A 321 -9.99 -32.65 11.33
N SER A 322 -10.32 -31.46 11.72
CA SER A 322 -9.58 -30.73 12.75
C SER A 322 -10.44 -29.63 13.37
N PRO A 323 -10.75 -29.68 14.66
CA PRO A 323 -11.51 -28.63 15.34
C PRO A 323 -10.60 -27.50 15.82
N HIS A 324 -9.84 -26.85 14.94
CA HIS A 324 -9.28 -25.56 15.27
C HIS A 324 -10.28 -24.46 14.95
N LYS A 325 -11.32 -24.37 15.78
CA LYS A 325 -12.04 -23.14 16.06
C LYS A 325 -11.08 -22.19 16.81
N GLY A 326 -10.03 -21.73 16.16
CA GLY A 326 -9.30 -20.57 16.61
C GLY A 326 -10.31 -19.41 16.61
N LYS A 327 -10.51 -18.79 17.79
CA LYS A 327 -11.30 -17.56 17.94
C LYS A 327 -10.90 -16.63 16.80
N ARG A 328 -11.85 -16.32 15.92
CA ARG A 328 -11.73 -15.27 14.92
C ARG A 328 -11.54 -13.96 15.70
N THR A 329 -10.32 -13.66 16.06
CA THR A 329 -9.96 -12.29 16.39
C THR A 329 -10.14 -11.51 15.11
N SER A 330 -11.20 -10.75 15.04
CA SER A 330 -11.47 -9.78 13.98
C SER A 330 -10.54 -8.58 14.19
N ARG A 331 -9.23 -8.82 14.14
CA ARG A 331 -8.28 -7.72 13.98
C ARG A 331 -8.42 -7.28 12.53
N LEU A 332 -9.08 -6.15 12.36
CA LEU A 332 -9.01 -5.32 11.18
C LEU A 332 -7.57 -4.84 11.10
N VAL A 333 -6.75 -5.60 10.43
CA VAL A 333 -5.35 -5.28 10.29
C VAL A 333 -5.14 -4.51 9.01
N GLY A 334 -4.52 -3.47 9.19
CA GLY A 334 -3.71 -2.55 8.53
C GLY A 334 -3.48 -2.78 7.06
N SER A 335 -4.20 -2.04 6.31
CA SER A 335 -3.69 -1.39 5.11
C SER A 335 -3.03 -0.07 5.56
N PHE A 336 -2.54 0.74 4.68
CA PHE A 336 -1.89 2.06 4.86
C PHE A 336 -2.44 2.98 6.00
N THR A 337 -3.47 2.56 6.75
CA THR A 337 -4.15 3.32 7.78
C THR A 337 -3.79 2.95 9.22
N ASP A 338 -3.10 1.83 9.48
CA ASP A 338 -2.89 1.32 10.84
C ASP A 338 -1.69 1.92 11.58
N GLY A 339 -0.90 2.75 10.93
CA GLY A 339 0.09 3.57 11.63
C GLY A 339 -0.49 4.44 12.75
N PHE A 340 -1.82 4.44 12.92
CA PHE A 340 -2.54 5.19 13.95
C PHE A 340 -2.93 4.37 15.20
N THR A 341 -2.80 3.03 15.20
CA THR A 341 -3.34 2.19 16.27
C THR A 341 -2.35 1.78 17.35
N THR A 342 -1.05 2.01 17.16
CA THR A 342 -0.03 1.65 18.14
C THR A 342 0.79 2.86 18.56
N THR A 343 0.29 3.63 19.50
CA THR A 343 1.13 4.38 20.44
C THR A 343 0.42 4.37 21.78
N ASN A 344 0.96 3.56 22.70
CA ASN A 344 0.84 3.86 24.11
C ASN A 344 1.33 5.28 24.32
N ALA A 345 0.51 6.09 24.98
CA ALA A 345 0.85 7.41 25.49
C ALA A 345 1.95 7.32 26.52
#